data_a37363d3894661af095a8e3381c71f1e
#
_entry.id   a37363d3894661af095a8e3381c71f1e
#
_cell.length_a   1.000
_cell.length_b   1.000
_cell.length_c   1.000
_cell.angle_alpha   90.00
_cell.angle_beta   90.00
_cell.angle_gamma   90.00
#
_symmetry.space_group_name_H-M   'P 1'
#
loop_
_entity.id
_entity.type
_entity.pdbx_description
1 polymer ?
#
loop_
_entity_poly.entity_id
_entity_poly.type
_entity_poly.pdbx_seq_one_letter_code
_entity_poly.pdbx_strand_id
1 'polypeptide(L)'
;MKCLQVLLAAALAGYAFVLPEYKDLFNGKNLEGWVNVNTLASTWKWEKGMLVCSGQPTGVLRTARQYENFVLHVEWMHTEAGGNSGMFLWTGADANPGTPFPDGVEVQMLELDWPKLNLVNGVEPPVAYVHGELFGVGKTTVIPDNPRGPRSMSIENRCKGRGEWNTYDVVAVDGTIKLSVNGKFVNGISKVSRKKGYICMESEGAKIYFRNIRIMELPPGV
;
A
#
# COMPACT_ATOMS: atom_id res chain seq x y z
N MET A 1 -3.56 57.92 46.86
CA MET A 1 -4.06 56.67 46.30
C MET A 1 -3.31 56.38 45.01
N LYS A 2 -2.39 55.40 44.98
CA LYS A 2 -1.64 55.00 43.79
C LYS A 2 -2.30 53.73 43.27
N CYS A 3 -2.95 53.79 42.08
CA CYS A 3 -3.46 52.63 41.38
C CYS A 3 -2.27 51.82 40.81
N LEU A 4 -2.14 50.59 41.27
CA LEU A 4 -1.20 49.59 40.75
C LEU A 4 -1.88 48.91 39.55
N GLN A 5 -1.45 49.22 38.33
CA GLN A 5 -1.86 48.49 37.13
C GLN A 5 -1.02 47.21 37.03
N VAL A 6 -1.65 46.05 37.19
CA VAL A 6 -1.05 44.75 36.93
C VAL A 6 -1.26 44.42 35.44
N LEU A 7 -0.21 44.53 34.65
CA LEU A 7 -0.18 44.03 33.28
C LEU A 7 -0.03 42.51 33.29
N LEU A 8 -1.10 41.81 32.93
CA LEU A 8 -1.10 40.37 32.71
C LEU A 8 -0.59 40.12 31.28
N ALA A 9 0.69 39.78 31.14
CA ALA A 9 1.23 39.32 29.85
C ALA A 9 0.82 37.86 29.62
N ALA A 10 -0.18 37.63 28.78
CA ALA A 10 -0.51 36.29 28.30
C ALA A 10 0.54 35.87 27.26
N ALA A 11 1.40 34.92 27.65
CA ALA A 11 2.31 34.24 26.73
C ALA A 11 1.49 33.29 25.87
N LEU A 12 1.15 33.69 24.64
CA LEU A 12 0.65 32.78 23.60
C LEU A 12 1.83 31.92 23.16
N ALA A 13 1.93 30.71 23.70
CA ALA A 13 2.79 29.67 23.16
C ALA A 13 2.25 29.33 21.76
N GLY A 14 2.87 29.85 20.73
CA GLY A 14 2.57 29.54 19.34
C GLY A 14 2.94 28.10 19.08
N TYR A 15 1.96 27.20 19.07
CA TYR A 15 2.14 25.88 18.51
C TYR A 15 2.30 26.03 17.01
N ALA A 16 3.52 25.88 16.50
CA ALA A 16 3.75 25.76 15.07
C ALA A 16 3.11 24.44 14.61
N PHE A 17 1.96 24.52 13.96
CA PHE A 17 1.38 23.36 13.26
C PHE A 17 2.28 23.04 12.07
N VAL A 18 3.09 21.98 12.18
CA VAL A 18 3.78 21.42 11.04
C VAL A 18 2.74 20.61 10.26
N LEU A 19 2.39 21.08 9.06
CA LEU A 19 1.50 20.31 8.18
C LEU A 19 2.18 19.03 7.75
N PRO A 20 1.46 17.91 7.69
CA PRO A 20 2.02 16.67 7.18
C PRO A 20 2.48 16.83 5.72
N GLU A 21 3.67 16.34 5.42
CA GLU A 21 4.25 16.39 4.09
C GLU A 21 4.55 14.99 3.57
N TYR A 22 4.50 14.83 2.24
CA TYR A 22 4.95 13.61 1.59
C TYR A 22 6.46 13.46 1.69
N LYS A 23 6.91 12.26 2.06
CA LYS A 23 8.30 11.84 2.08
C LYS A 23 8.48 10.63 1.17
N ASP A 24 9.56 10.59 0.41
CA ASP A 24 9.89 9.41 -0.37
C ASP A 24 10.23 8.24 0.55
N LEU A 25 9.70 7.06 0.26
CA LEU A 25 10.01 5.82 1.00
C LEU A 25 11.35 5.22 0.57
N PHE A 26 11.87 5.59 -0.60
CA PHE A 26 13.21 5.22 -1.07
C PHE A 26 14.15 6.42 -1.05
N ASN A 27 15.42 6.16 -0.71
CA ASN A 27 16.46 7.19 -0.63
C ASN A 27 17.00 7.65 -2.02
N GLY A 28 16.43 7.13 -3.11
CA GLY A 28 16.84 7.43 -4.49
C GLY A 28 18.18 6.82 -4.93
N LYS A 29 18.82 5.97 -4.11
CA LYS A 29 20.14 5.41 -4.37
C LYS A 29 20.17 3.88 -4.31
N ASN A 30 19.52 3.29 -3.32
CA ASN A 30 19.55 1.85 -3.03
C ASN A 30 18.31 1.42 -2.23
N LEU A 31 18.32 0.19 -1.72
CA LEU A 31 17.23 -0.40 -0.92
C LEU A 31 17.44 -0.25 0.60
N GLU A 32 18.29 0.66 1.05
CA GLU A 32 18.44 0.96 2.47
C GLU A 32 17.08 1.42 3.05
N GLY A 33 16.74 0.92 4.24
CA GLY A 33 15.42 1.13 4.84
C GLY A 33 14.36 0.10 4.44
N TRP A 34 14.76 -0.92 3.65
CA TRP A 34 13.90 -2.02 3.23
C TRP A 34 14.50 -3.39 3.57
N VAL A 35 13.65 -4.38 3.79
CA VAL A 35 14.01 -5.73 4.23
C VAL A 35 13.33 -6.76 3.35
N ASN A 36 14.11 -7.71 2.82
CA ASN A 36 13.57 -8.86 2.09
C ASN A 36 12.90 -9.85 3.04
N VAL A 37 11.72 -10.32 2.67
CA VAL A 37 11.00 -11.40 3.33
C VAL A 37 10.64 -12.45 2.28
N ASN A 38 11.21 -13.63 2.37
CA ASN A 38 11.11 -14.73 1.40
C ASN A 38 11.56 -14.40 -0.03
N THR A 39 12.28 -13.30 -0.24
CA THR A 39 12.86 -12.95 -1.53
C THR A 39 14.38 -12.94 -1.47
N LEU A 40 15.03 -13.01 -2.63
CA LEU A 40 16.48 -12.87 -2.75
C LEU A 40 16.86 -11.40 -2.91
N ALA A 41 18.11 -11.07 -2.61
CA ALA A 41 18.63 -9.73 -2.88
C ALA A 41 18.55 -9.35 -4.37
N SER A 42 18.62 -10.34 -5.27
CA SER A 42 18.46 -10.14 -6.72
C SER A 42 17.05 -9.92 -7.21
N THR A 43 16.02 -10.23 -6.39
CA THR A 43 14.60 -10.02 -6.71
C THR A 43 14.28 -8.55 -6.93
N TRP A 44 14.95 -7.69 -6.17
CA TRP A 44 14.67 -6.25 -6.12
C TRP A 44 15.89 -5.45 -6.52
N LYS A 45 15.70 -4.42 -7.35
CA LYS A 45 16.75 -3.50 -7.75
C LYS A 45 16.22 -2.08 -7.75
N TRP A 46 17.07 -1.14 -7.33
CA TRP A 46 16.83 0.28 -7.54
C TRP A 46 17.56 0.73 -8.79
N GLU A 47 16.85 1.02 -9.86
CA GLU A 47 17.42 1.41 -11.15
C GLU A 47 16.66 2.59 -11.75
N LYS A 48 17.38 3.63 -12.19
CA LYS A 48 16.83 4.79 -12.90
C LYS A 48 15.65 5.46 -12.18
N GLY A 49 15.71 5.56 -10.86
CA GLY A 49 14.65 6.15 -10.04
C GLY A 49 13.42 5.26 -9.85
N MET A 50 13.54 3.95 -10.13
CA MET A 50 12.47 2.97 -9.99
C MET A 50 12.91 1.78 -9.13
N LEU A 51 11.97 1.23 -8.37
CA LEU A 51 12.09 -0.10 -7.81
C LEU A 51 11.64 -1.11 -8.87
N VAL A 52 12.54 -2.01 -9.24
CA VAL A 52 12.28 -3.08 -10.19
C VAL A 52 12.19 -4.40 -9.44
N CYS A 53 11.07 -5.10 -9.58
CA CYS A 53 10.86 -6.44 -9.06
C CYS A 53 10.91 -7.45 -10.20
N SER A 54 11.67 -8.56 -10.03
CA SER A 54 11.72 -9.63 -11.02
C SER A 54 10.50 -10.57 -10.97
N GLY A 55 9.72 -10.53 -9.88
CA GLY A 55 8.61 -11.45 -9.62
C GLY A 55 9.02 -12.78 -9.00
N GLN A 56 10.31 -13.07 -8.82
CA GLN A 56 10.81 -14.36 -8.34
C GLN A 56 11.95 -14.20 -7.32
N PRO A 57 11.97 -15.02 -6.26
CA PRO A 57 10.88 -15.88 -5.76
C PRO A 57 9.71 -15.06 -5.17
N THR A 58 8.59 -15.73 -4.92
CA THR A 58 7.43 -15.13 -4.26
C THR A 58 7.75 -14.71 -2.82
N GLY A 59 7.36 -13.51 -2.46
CA GLY A 59 7.57 -12.90 -1.15
C GLY A 59 7.42 -11.39 -1.23
N VAL A 60 7.97 -10.67 -0.27
CA VAL A 60 7.81 -9.21 -0.20
C VAL A 60 9.13 -8.48 0.12
N LEU A 61 9.17 -7.21 -0.27
CA LEU A 61 10.11 -6.22 0.21
C LEU A 61 9.37 -5.29 1.16
N ARG A 62 9.65 -5.36 2.47
CA ARG A 62 8.99 -4.54 3.48
C ARG A 62 9.83 -3.36 3.93
N THR A 63 9.17 -2.31 4.39
CA THR A 63 9.87 -1.20 5.08
C THR A 63 10.58 -1.70 6.34
N ALA A 64 11.67 -1.05 6.75
CA ALA A 64 12.39 -1.39 7.99
C ALA A 64 11.64 -0.93 9.25
N ARG A 65 10.76 0.08 9.14
CA ARG A 65 9.93 0.56 10.25
C ARG A 65 8.44 0.42 9.96
N GLN A 66 7.64 0.45 11.03
CA GLN A 66 6.18 0.38 10.97
C GLN A 66 5.56 1.77 10.79
N TYR A 67 4.36 1.78 10.22
CA TYR A 67 3.50 2.94 10.03
C TYR A 67 2.11 2.67 10.61
N GLU A 68 1.45 3.72 11.10
CA GLU A 68 0.12 3.62 11.70
C GLU A 68 -0.92 4.34 10.83
N ASN A 69 -1.00 5.66 10.91
CA ASN A 69 -1.90 6.47 10.09
C ASN A 69 -1.11 7.17 8.99
N PHE A 70 -1.52 7.03 7.74
CA PHE A 70 -0.81 7.61 6.62
C PHE A 70 -1.67 7.78 5.37
N VAL A 71 -1.20 8.63 4.48
CA VAL A 71 -1.55 8.62 3.06
C VAL A 71 -0.35 8.11 2.28
N LEU A 72 -0.56 7.12 1.42
CA LEU A 72 0.49 6.48 0.61
C LEU A 72 0.18 6.66 -0.87
N HIS A 73 1.17 7.13 -1.61
CA HIS A 73 1.13 7.25 -3.07
C HIS A 73 2.12 6.26 -3.68
N VAL A 74 1.67 5.49 -4.67
CA VAL A 74 2.50 4.51 -5.39
C VAL A 74 2.14 4.54 -6.86
N GLU A 75 3.14 4.66 -7.74
CA GLU A 75 2.97 4.38 -9.17
C GLU A 75 3.55 3.01 -9.50
N TRP A 76 2.82 2.22 -10.28
CA TRP A 76 3.23 0.87 -10.66
C TRP A 76 2.90 0.54 -12.13
N MET A 77 3.65 -0.42 -12.70
CA MET A 77 3.48 -0.81 -14.11
C MET A 77 3.92 -2.26 -14.31
N HIS A 78 3.02 -3.12 -14.78
CA HIS A 78 3.38 -4.41 -15.34
C HIS A 78 3.86 -4.29 -16.77
N THR A 79 4.79 -5.14 -17.18
CA THR A 79 5.32 -5.17 -18.56
C THR A 79 4.88 -6.40 -19.34
N GLU A 80 4.31 -7.38 -18.65
CA GLU A 80 3.92 -8.67 -19.21
C GLU A 80 2.42 -8.89 -19.01
N ALA A 81 1.79 -9.63 -19.91
CA ALA A 81 0.37 -10.00 -19.81
C ALA A 81 0.16 -10.91 -18.59
N GLY A 82 -0.94 -10.70 -17.87
CA GLY A 82 -1.32 -11.52 -16.72
C GLY A 82 -0.39 -11.38 -15.53
N GLY A 83 0.38 -10.31 -15.43
CA GLY A 83 1.25 -10.04 -14.30
C GLY A 83 0.48 -9.98 -12.98
N ASN A 84 1.05 -10.60 -11.92
CA ASN A 84 0.55 -10.57 -10.56
C ASN A 84 1.55 -9.89 -9.64
N SER A 85 1.06 -8.99 -8.82
CA SER A 85 1.75 -8.31 -7.73
C SER A 85 0.74 -7.62 -6.84
N GLY A 86 1.21 -7.02 -5.77
CA GLY A 86 0.41 -6.27 -4.82
C GLY A 86 1.25 -5.35 -3.96
N MET A 87 0.55 -4.65 -3.11
CA MET A 87 1.16 -3.89 -2.01
C MET A 87 0.44 -4.31 -0.72
N PHE A 88 1.22 -4.56 0.34
CA PHE A 88 0.64 -4.89 1.63
C PHE A 88 0.76 -3.71 2.60
N LEU A 89 -0.26 -3.56 3.43
CA LEU A 89 -0.36 -2.51 4.45
C LEU A 89 -0.54 -3.12 5.83
N TRP A 90 0.05 -2.47 6.84
CA TRP A 90 -0.02 -2.87 8.25
C TRP A 90 0.37 -4.33 8.47
N THR A 91 1.48 -4.78 7.84
CA THR A 91 1.88 -6.18 7.93
C THR A 91 2.63 -6.51 9.21
N GLY A 92 2.70 -7.82 9.52
CA GLY A 92 3.70 -8.39 10.39
C GLY A 92 5.12 -8.24 9.83
N ALA A 93 6.13 -8.59 10.63
CA ALA A 93 7.53 -8.50 10.22
C ALA A 93 7.95 -9.62 9.27
N ASP A 94 7.44 -10.83 9.49
CA ASP A 94 7.86 -12.05 8.84
C ASP A 94 6.66 -12.77 8.21
N ALA A 95 6.93 -13.58 7.21
CA ALA A 95 5.91 -14.41 6.59
C ALA A 95 5.36 -15.45 7.60
N ASN A 96 4.09 -15.79 7.43
CA ASN A 96 3.48 -16.84 8.22
C ASN A 96 4.00 -18.22 7.82
N PRO A 97 4.09 -19.18 8.76
CA PRO A 97 4.46 -20.54 8.43
C PRO A 97 3.59 -21.12 7.31
N GLY A 98 4.23 -21.67 6.27
CA GLY A 98 3.56 -22.29 5.13
C GLY A 98 3.01 -21.33 4.08
N THR A 99 3.22 -20.03 4.21
CA THR A 99 2.88 -19.01 3.21
C THR A 99 4.07 -18.11 2.90
N PRO A 100 4.15 -17.50 1.69
CA PRO A 100 5.23 -16.58 1.37
C PRO A 100 5.03 -15.17 1.96
N PHE A 101 3.88 -14.88 2.56
CA PHE A 101 3.46 -13.54 2.95
C PHE A 101 3.26 -13.37 4.47
N PRO A 102 3.49 -12.17 5.02
CA PRO A 102 3.08 -11.82 6.37
C PRO A 102 1.56 -11.59 6.46
N ASP A 103 1.01 -11.60 7.68
CA ASP A 103 -0.33 -11.07 7.93
C ASP A 103 -0.40 -9.60 7.54
N GLY A 104 -1.49 -9.15 6.96
CA GLY A 104 -1.70 -7.74 6.61
C GLY A 104 -2.91 -7.54 5.70
N VAL A 105 -3.03 -6.36 5.14
CA VAL A 105 -4.02 -6.06 4.09
C VAL A 105 -3.31 -5.97 2.76
N GLU A 106 -3.79 -6.72 1.78
CA GLU A 106 -3.32 -6.62 0.40
C GLU A 106 -4.17 -5.65 -0.41
N VAL A 107 -3.48 -4.82 -1.18
CA VAL A 107 -4.01 -3.98 -2.26
C VAL A 107 -3.54 -4.58 -3.57
N GLN A 108 -4.43 -5.26 -4.26
CA GLN A 108 -4.11 -6.06 -5.44
C GLN A 108 -3.67 -5.22 -6.63
N MET A 109 -2.64 -5.68 -7.35
CA MET A 109 -2.08 -5.07 -8.56
C MET A 109 -1.93 -6.12 -9.65
N LEU A 110 -3.03 -6.53 -10.27
CA LEU A 110 -3.02 -7.46 -11.40
C LEU A 110 -3.00 -6.73 -12.75
N GLU A 111 -2.35 -7.31 -13.74
CA GLU A 111 -2.42 -6.85 -15.12
C GLU A 111 -3.77 -7.26 -15.74
N LEU A 112 -4.30 -6.47 -16.69
CA LEU A 112 -5.67 -6.59 -17.21
C LEU A 112 -5.98 -7.93 -17.89
N ASP A 113 -4.97 -8.61 -18.44
CA ASP A 113 -5.14 -9.92 -19.06
C ASP A 113 -5.09 -11.08 -18.03
N TRP A 114 -4.82 -10.78 -16.75
CA TRP A 114 -4.76 -11.81 -15.71
C TRP A 114 -6.01 -12.68 -15.64
N PRO A 115 -7.26 -12.17 -15.68
CA PRO A 115 -8.46 -12.98 -15.65
C PRO A 115 -8.53 -13.97 -16.81
N LYS A 116 -8.13 -13.58 -18.01
CA LYS A 116 -8.15 -14.41 -19.22
C LYS A 116 -7.14 -15.55 -19.15
N LEU A 117 -6.03 -15.34 -18.45
CA LEU A 117 -4.94 -16.30 -18.30
C LEU A 117 -5.08 -17.19 -17.05
N ASN A 118 -6.01 -16.84 -16.15
CA ASN A 118 -6.22 -17.52 -14.88
C ASN A 118 -7.69 -17.96 -14.70
N LEU A 119 -8.16 -18.82 -15.61
CA LEU A 119 -9.54 -19.32 -15.57
C LEU A 119 -9.80 -20.14 -14.30
N VAL A 120 -10.92 -19.90 -13.64
CA VAL A 120 -11.41 -20.68 -12.52
C VAL A 120 -12.51 -21.62 -13.03
N ASN A 121 -12.27 -22.93 -13.01
CA ASN A 121 -13.16 -23.95 -13.59
C ASN A 121 -13.56 -23.65 -15.05
N GLY A 122 -12.61 -23.14 -15.85
CA GLY A 122 -12.84 -22.80 -17.25
C GLY A 122 -13.60 -21.47 -17.46
N VAL A 123 -13.85 -20.70 -16.40
CA VAL A 123 -14.55 -19.41 -16.45
C VAL A 123 -13.59 -18.28 -16.12
N GLU A 124 -13.61 -17.23 -16.90
CA GLU A 124 -12.84 -16.01 -16.66
C GLU A 124 -13.34 -15.33 -15.37
N PRO A 125 -12.46 -15.11 -14.35
CA PRO A 125 -12.86 -14.37 -13.18
C PRO A 125 -13.19 -12.91 -13.52
N PRO A 126 -14.07 -12.24 -12.73
CA PRO A 126 -14.45 -10.87 -13.00
C PRO A 126 -13.24 -9.92 -13.03
N VAL A 127 -13.23 -8.97 -13.96
CA VAL A 127 -12.18 -7.93 -14.08
C VAL A 127 -12.03 -7.12 -12.78
N ALA A 128 -13.08 -7.05 -11.95
CA ALA A 128 -13.02 -6.44 -10.62
C ALA A 128 -11.90 -6.98 -9.71
N TYR A 129 -11.40 -8.19 -9.97
CA TYR A 129 -10.24 -8.74 -9.27
C TYR A 129 -8.96 -7.93 -9.48
N VAL A 130 -8.77 -7.36 -10.67
CA VAL A 130 -7.51 -6.76 -11.11
C VAL A 130 -7.35 -5.30 -10.69
N HIS A 131 -8.43 -4.62 -10.34
CA HIS A 131 -8.45 -3.16 -10.20
C HIS A 131 -8.40 -2.67 -8.75
N GLY A 132 -7.46 -3.18 -7.95
CA GLY A 132 -7.30 -2.72 -6.57
C GLY A 132 -8.30 -3.37 -5.62
N GLU A 133 -8.49 -4.68 -5.72
CA GLU A 133 -9.21 -5.43 -4.71
C GLU A 133 -8.49 -5.32 -3.36
N LEU A 134 -9.25 -5.18 -2.27
CA LEU A 134 -8.73 -5.06 -0.91
C LEU A 134 -9.16 -6.26 -0.08
N PHE A 135 -8.23 -6.92 0.61
CA PHE A 135 -8.55 -8.07 1.47
C PHE A 135 -7.50 -8.32 2.55
N GLY A 136 -7.94 -8.98 3.61
CA GLY A 136 -7.03 -9.45 4.66
C GLY A 136 -6.28 -10.71 4.23
N VAL A 137 -4.98 -10.77 4.56
CA VAL A 137 -4.09 -11.91 4.35
C VAL A 137 -3.73 -12.52 5.70
N GLY A 138 -3.65 -13.84 5.75
CA GLY A 138 -3.34 -14.59 6.97
C GLY A 138 -4.43 -14.40 8.04
N LYS A 139 -4.06 -13.93 9.21
CA LYS A 139 -4.99 -13.69 10.33
C LYS A 139 -5.64 -12.31 10.32
N THR A 140 -5.33 -11.46 9.36
CA THR A 140 -5.91 -10.12 9.28
C THR A 140 -7.33 -10.18 8.78
N THR A 141 -8.26 -9.63 9.55
CA THR A 141 -9.68 -9.53 9.20
C THR A 141 -10.06 -8.10 8.84
N VAL A 142 -11.03 -7.95 7.94
CA VAL A 142 -11.54 -6.68 7.44
C VAL A 142 -13.05 -6.73 7.25
N ILE A 143 -13.70 -5.57 7.21
CA ILE A 143 -15.07 -5.42 6.70
C ILE A 143 -14.98 -4.73 5.33
N PRO A 144 -15.38 -5.41 4.23
CA PRO A 144 -15.41 -4.82 2.90
C PRO A 144 -16.47 -3.72 2.75
N ASP A 145 -16.15 -2.64 2.03
CA ASP A 145 -17.15 -1.63 1.64
C ASP A 145 -18.03 -2.11 0.48
N ASN A 146 -17.43 -2.87 -0.46
CA ASN A 146 -18.12 -3.48 -1.60
C ASN A 146 -17.82 -4.99 -1.64
N PRO A 147 -18.54 -5.81 -0.88
CA PRO A 147 -18.15 -7.17 -0.56
C PRO A 147 -18.26 -8.14 -1.74
N ARG A 148 -17.22 -8.96 -1.89
CA ARG A 148 -17.18 -10.20 -2.65
C ARG A 148 -16.61 -11.29 -1.72
N GLY A 149 -17.46 -11.91 -0.94
CA GLY A 149 -17.01 -12.73 0.18
C GLY A 149 -16.21 -11.87 1.19
N PRO A 150 -15.02 -12.30 1.63
CA PRO A 150 -14.19 -11.54 2.57
C PRO A 150 -13.38 -10.40 1.92
N ARG A 151 -13.48 -10.20 0.62
CA ARG A 151 -12.76 -9.21 -0.18
C ARG A 151 -13.65 -8.03 -0.55
N SER A 152 -13.07 -6.86 -0.76
CA SER A 152 -13.75 -5.68 -1.27
C SER A 152 -13.36 -5.42 -2.71
N MET A 153 -14.32 -5.46 -3.62
CA MET A 153 -14.13 -5.17 -5.04
C MET A 153 -14.09 -3.67 -5.30
N SER A 154 -13.33 -3.26 -6.32
CA SER A 154 -13.45 -1.91 -6.87
C SER A 154 -14.82 -1.69 -7.51
N ILE A 155 -15.41 -0.51 -7.29
CA ILE A 155 -16.69 -0.11 -7.86
C ILE A 155 -16.57 0.34 -9.31
N GLU A 156 -15.34 0.55 -9.81
CA GLU A 156 -15.05 1.01 -11.15
C GLU A 156 -13.68 0.49 -11.61
N ASN A 157 -13.59 0.06 -12.86
CA ASN A 157 -12.34 -0.38 -13.49
C ASN A 157 -11.57 0.82 -14.01
N ARG A 158 -10.40 1.09 -13.43
CA ARG A 158 -9.57 2.24 -13.79
C ARG A 158 -8.12 1.92 -14.10
N CYS A 159 -7.65 0.70 -13.82
CA CYS A 159 -6.29 0.31 -14.16
C CYS A 159 -6.08 0.32 -15.67
N LYS A 160 -4.90 0.75 -16.06
CA LYS A 160 -4.38 0.69 -17.42
C LYS A 160 -3.62 -0.61 -17.62
N GLY A 161 -3.46 -1.04 -18.85
CA GLY A 161 -2.79 -2.27 -19.21
C GLY A 161 -1.26 -2.22 -19.08
N ARG A 162 -0.62 -3.31 -19.51
CA ARG A 162 0.84 -3.45 -19.49
C ARG A 162 1.54 -2.33 -20.25
N GLY A 163 2.68 -1.91 -19.74
CA GLY A 163 3.48 -0.81 -20.29
C GLY A 163 2.96 0.58 -19.95
N GLU A 164 1.85 0.69 -19.22
CA GLU A 164 1.28 1.95 -18.77
C GLU A 164 1.38 2.11 -17.23
N TRP A 165 1.70 3.31 -16.78
CA TRP A 165 1.77 3.63 -15.36
C TRP A 165 0.38 3.79 -14.75
N ASN A 166 0.16 3.08 -13.65
CA ASN A 166 -1.00 3.22 -12.78
C ASN A 166 -0.61 3.94 -11.50
N THR A 167 -1.54 4.68 -10.93
CA THR A 167 -1.38 5.38 -9.65
C THR A 167 -2.35 4.80 -8.63
N TYR A 168 -1.83 4.40 -7.47
CA TYR A 168 -2.62 4.10 -6.29
C TYR A 168 -2.38 5.17 -5.23
N ASP A 169 -3.46 5.80 -4.77
CA ASP A 169 -3.46 6.67 -3.60
C ASP A 169 -4.29 6.00 -2.50
N VAL A 170 -3.65 5.72 -1.38
CA VAL A 170 -4.24 5.01 -0.25
C VAL A 170 -4.30 5.91 0.97
N VAL A 171 -5.46 6.02 1.58
CA VAL A 171 -5.63 6.61 2.92
C VAL A 171 -5.84 5.47 3.91
N ALA A 172 -4.93 5.31 4.86
CA ALA A 172 -4.96 4.26 5.89
C ALA A 172 -4.98 4.91 7.27
N VAL A 173 -6.16 4.94 7.90
CA VAL A 173 -6.38 5.64 9.18
C VAL A 173 -7.28 4.80 10.08
N ASP A 174 -6.81 4.55 11.29
CA ASP A 174 -7.56 3.91 12.37
C ASP A 174 -8.35 2.65 11.96
N GLY A 175 -7.70 1.76 11.21
CA GLY A 175 -8.30 0.51 10.75
C GLY A 175 -9.26 0.68 9.57
N THR A 176 -9.27 1.84 8.93
CA THR A 176 -9.99 2.09 7.66
C THR A 176 -8.98 2.32 6.55
N ILE A 177 -9.19 1.68 5.41
CA ILE A 177 -8.38 1.89 4.20
C ILE A 177 -9.30 2.30 3.06
N LYS A 178 -8.93 3.37 2.37
CA LYS A 178 -9.59 3.86 1.15
C LYS A 178 -8.59 3.94 0.02
N LEU A 179 -8.99 3.47 -1.16
CA LEU A 179 -8.14 3.38 -2.35
C LEU A 179 -8.70 4.24 -3.47
N SER A 180 -7.84 5.07 -4.05
CA SER A 180 -8.07 5.71 -5.35
C SER A 180 -7.13 5.10 -6.39
N VAL A 181 -7.65 4.86 -7.58
CA VAL A 181 -6.89 4.36 -8.74
C VAL A 181 -6.97 5.41 -9.85
N ASN A 182 -5.80 5.84 -10.32
CA ASN A 182 -5.68 6.85 -11.37
C ASN A 182 -6.54 8.10 -11.09
N GLY A 183 -6.43 8.60 -9.85
CA GLY A 183 -7.04 9.84 -9.38
C GLY A 183 -8.52 9.76 -9.00
N LYS A 184 -9.14 8.56 -8.94
CA LYS A 184 -10.53 8.40 -8.53
C LYS A 184 -10.69 7.32 -7.47
N PHE A 185 -11.49 7.62 -6.42
CA PHE A 185 -11.88 6.63 -5.41
C PHE A 185 -12.59 5.44 -6.04
N VAL A 186 -12.16 4.23 -5.69
CA VAL A 186 -12.73 3.00 -6.24
C VAL A 186 -13.03 1.92 -5.20
N ASN A 187 -12.38 1.94 -4.03
CA ASN A 187 -12.53 0.83 -3.09
C ASN A 187 -12.24 1.25 -1.65
N GLY A 188 -12.72 0.44 -0.71
CA GLY A 188 -12.42 0.63 0.71
C GLY A 188 -12.72 -0.60 1.55
N ILE A 189 -12.15 -0.60 2.73
CA ILE A 189 -12.41 -1.55 3.82
C ILE A 189 -12.37 -0.80 5.15
N SER A 190 -12.95 -1.41 6.16
CA SER A 190 -12.96 -0.90 7.52
C SER A 190 -12.75 -2.01 8.56
N LYS A 191 -12.61 -1.63 9.84
CA LYS A 191 -12.38 -2.54 10.97
C LYS A 191 -11.26 -3.55 10.73
N VAL A 192 -10.19 -3.08 10.09
CA VAL A 192 -8.98 -3.88 9.94
C VAL A 192 -8.47 -4.24 11.34
N SER A 193 -8.24 -5.53 11.59
CA SER A 193 -7.83 -6.03 12.91
C SER A 193 -6.42 -5.57 13.34
N ARG A 194 -5.59 -5.11 12.39
CA ARG A 194 -4.26 -4.53 12.61
C ARG A 194 -4.22 -3.10 12.07
N LYS A 195 -3.85 -2.13 12.92
CA LYS A 195 -3.85 -0.69 12.57
C LYS A 195 -2.45 -0.09 12.50
N LYS A 196 -1.42 -0.91 12.68
CA LYS A 196 0.00 -0.52 12.62
C LYS A 196 0.83 -1.70 12.14
N GLY A 197 1.77 -1.44 11.24
CA GLY A 197 2.63 -2.48 10.69
C GLY A 197 3.53 -1.95 9.58
N TYR A 198 4.16 -2.88 8.90
CA TYR A 198 5.05 -2.56 7.78
C TYR A 198 4.24 -2.35 6.50
N ILE A 199 4.84 -1.64 5.54
CA ILE A 199 4.36 -1.52 4.16
C ILE A 199 5.25 -2.41 3.30
N CYS A 200 4.64 -3.24 2.44
CA CYS A 200 5.39 -4.15 1.58
C CYS A 200 5.02 -3.95 0.10
N MET A 201 6.02 -4.16 -0.76
CA MET A 201 5.82 -4.40 -2.20
C MET A 201 5.96 -5.90 -2.44
N GLU A 202 5.12 -6.45 -3.32
CA GLU A 202 5.03 -7.88 -3.54
C GLU A 202 5.79 -8.33 -4.78
N SER A 203 6.39 -9.51 -4.67
CA SER A 203 6.96 -10.31 -5.75
C SER A 203 6.12 -11.56 -5.93
N GLU A 204 5.36 -11.67 -7.05
CA GLU A 204 4.49 -12.82 -7.30
C GLU A 204 4.40 -13.16 -8.81
N GLY A 205 5.47 -13.75 -9.32
CA GLY A 205 5.48 -14.44 -10.62
C GLY A 205 5.77 -13.56 -11.83
N ALA A 206 5.60 -12.24 -11.76
CA ALA A 206 5.78 -11.36 -12.91
C ALA A 206 6.65 -10.14 -12.60
N LYS A 207 7.32 -9.65 -13.62
CA LYS A 207 8.11 -8.42 -13.52
C LYS A 207 7.19 -7.21 -13.39
N ILE A 208 7.47 -6.39 -12.37
CA ILE A 208 6.75 -5.14 -12.11
C ILE A 208 7.72 -4.01 -11.76
N TYR A 209 7.34 -2.80 -12.13
CA TYR A 209 8.06 -1.58 -11.80
C TYR A 209 7.23 -0.71 -10.87
N PHE A 210 7.91 -0.09 -9.89
CA PHE A 210 7.32 0.91 -9.00
C PHE A 210 8.16 2.18 -9.02
N ARG A 211 7.51 3.32 -8.89
CA ARG A 211 8.16 4.63 -8.72
C ARG A 211 7.30 5.57 -7.90
N ASN A 212 7.84 6.74 -7.55
CA ASN A 212 7.12 7.77 -6.80
C ASN A 212 6.42 7.21 -5.55
N ILE A 213 7.11 6.31 -4.82
CA ILE A 213 6.55 5.71 -3.61
C ILE A 213 6.75 6.69 -2.46
N ARG A 214 5.68 7.39 -2.09
CA ARG A 214 5.72 8.49 -1.12
C ARG A 214 4.67 8.31 -0.03
N ILE A 215 5.04 8.64 1.19
CA ILE A 215 4.16 8.56 2.35
C ILE A 215 4.02 9.91 3.03
N MET A 216 2.81 10.23 3.46
CA MET A 216 2.52 11.32 4.38
C MET A 216 1.97 10.70 5.67
N GLU A 217 2.76 10.78 6.74
CA GLU A 217 2.34 10.26 8.04
C GLU A 217 1.36 11.24 8.68
N LEU A 218 0.27 10.69 9.19
CA LEU A 218 -0.76 11.42 9.91
C LEU A 218 -0.59 11.18 11.40
N PRO A 219 -1.10 12.08 12.26
CA PRO A 219 -1.10 11.87 13.70
C PRO A 219 -1.73 10.51 14.07
N PRO A 220 -1.26 9.86 15.13
CA PRO A 220 -1.93 8.66 15.65
C PRO A 220 -3.39 8.99 15.99
N GLY A 221 -4.27 8.00 15.82
CA GLY A 221 -5.68 8.13 16.24
C GLY A 221 -5.80 8.37 17.74
N VAL A 222 -6.85 9.08 18.14
CA VAL A 222 -7.16 9.38 19.56
C VAL A 222 -7.94 8.22 20.15
#